data_4ee43b93f6385789e4f0399b39066ce0
#
_entry.id   4ee43b93f6385789e4f0399b39066ce0
#
_cell.length_a   1.000
_cell.length_b   1.000
_cell.length_c   1.000
_cell.angle_alpha   90.00
_cell.angle_beta   90.00
_cell.angle_gamma   90.00
#
_symmetry.space_group_name_H-M   'P 1'
#
loop_
_entity.id
_entity.type
_entity.pdbx_description
1 polymer ?
#
loop_
_entity_poly.entity_id
_entity_poly.type
_entity_poly.pdbx_seq_one_letter_code
_entity_poly.pdbx_strand_id
1 'polypeptide(L)'
;MAKTYKMGLLPGDGTGPEVLREGMKVLNAAATKFGFKFETTNYDIGGERYMKTGEILPDSVLDEFRKQDVLFLGAIGHPDVKPGILEKGILLKARFELEQYINLRPVKLYPGVETPIKDKGPKEIDFVIVRENSGDAVSYTHLTLPTIL
;
A
#
# COMPACT_ATOMS: atom_id res chain seq x y z
N MET A 1 27.34 10.80 -7.06
CA MET A 1 26.38 10.31 -8.08
C MET A 1 24.97 10.33 -7.48
N ALA A 2 23.94 10.70 -8.25
CA ALA A 2 22.56 10.65 -7.78
C ALA A 2 22.16 9.18 -7.54
N LYS A 3 21.53 8.91 -6.38
CA LYS A 3 21.04 7.56 -6.08
C LYS A 3 19.82 7.25 -6.95
N THR A 4 19.81 6.09 -7.60
CA THR A 4 18.67 5.60 -8.40
C THR A 4 17.96 4.51 -7.62
N TYR A 5 16.63 4.61 -7.53
CA TYR A 5 15.77 3.63 -6.87
C TYR A 5 14.95 2.88 -7.91
N LYS A 6 14.84 1.58 -7.75
CA LYS A 6 13.94 0.74 -8.55
C LYS A 6 12.55 0.78 -7.92
N MET A 7 11.56 1.17 -8.70
CA MET A 7 10.20 1.35 -8.22
C MET A 7 9.21 0.54 -9.06
N GLY A 8 8.53 -0.39 -8.41
CA GLY A 8 7.38 -1.07 -8.99
C GLY A 8 6.12 -0.21 -8.87
N LEU A 9 5.48 0.06 -9.98
CA LEU A 9 4.22 0.79 -10.05
C LEU A 9 3.06 -0.18 -10.21
N LEU A 10 2.13 -0.17 -9.25
CA LEU A 10 0.93 -0.99 -9.23
C LEU A 10 -0.30 -0.09 -9.26
N PRO A 11 -0.76 0.35 -10.43
CA PRO A 11 -1.95 1.21 -10.52
C PRO A 11 -3.18 0.59 -9.87
N GLY A 12 -3.41 -0.70 -10.08
CA GLY A 12 -4.56 -1.42 -9.57
C GLY A 12 -5.87 -0.98 -10.22
N ASP A 13 -6.92 -0.83 -9.41
CA ASP A 13 -8.29 -0.67 -9.85
C ASP A 13 -8.87 0.71 -9.53
N GLY A 14 -10.02 1.01 -10.11
CA GLY A 14 -10.83 2.18 -9.80
C GLY A 14 -10.07 3.50 -9.91
N THR A 15 -9.93 4.20 -8.79
CA THR A 15 -9.18 5.49 -8.71
C THR A 15 -7.67 5.31 -8.64
N GLY A 16 -7.18 4.08 -8.50
CA GLY A 16 -5.75 3.77 -8.32
C GLY A 16 -4.83 4.36 -9.39
N PRO A 17 -5.14 4.19 -10.69
CA PRO A 17 -4.32 4.77 -11.77
C PRO A 17 -4.23 6.30 -11.71
N GLU A 18 -5.30 6.99 -11.34
CA GLU A 18 -5.32 8.45 -11.20
C GLU A 18 -4.48 8.90 -10.01
N VAL A 19 -4.67 8.28 -8.87
CA VAL A 19 -3.91 8.58 -7.64
C VAL A 19 -2.42 8.34 -7.85
N LEU A 20 -2.05 7.22 -8.47
CA LEU A 20 -0.66 6.89 -8.77
C LEU A 20 -0.03 7.91 -9.71
N ARG A 21 -0.75 8.31 -10.77
CA ARG A 21 -0.29 9.35 -11.70
C ARG A 21 0.00 10.68 -10.99
N GLU A 22 -0.92 11.14 -10.13
CA GLU A 22 -0.72 12.38 -9.39
C GLU A 22 0.41 12.26 -8.36
N GLY A 23 0.50 11.12 -7.67
CA GLY A 23 1.61 10.82 -6.77
C GLY A 23 2.97 10.83 -7.48
N MET A 24 3.06 10.29 -8.69
CA MET A 24 4.29 10.33 -9.50
C MET A 24 4.71 11.74 -9.89
N LYS A 25 3.78 12.68 -10.09
CA LYS A 25 4.14 14.10 -10.32
C LYS A 25 4.89 14.68 -9.12
N VAL A 26 4.38 14.42 -7.92
CA VAL A 26 5.00 14.89 -6.66
C VAL A 26 6.37 14.23 -6.46
N LEU A 27 6.46 12.92 -6.68
CA LEU A 27 7.73 12.18 -6.55
C LEU A 27 8.79 12.66 -7.54
N ASN A 28 8.41 12.95 -8.79
CA ASN A 28 9.33 13.49 -9.80
C ASN A 28 9.81 14.89 -9.43
N ALA A 29 8.94 15.75 -8.90
CA ALA A 29 9.33 17.06 -8.41
C ALA A 29 10.31 16.96 -7.23
N ALA A 30 10.04 16.04 -6.29
CA ALA A 30 10.93 15.75 -5.17
C ALA A 30 12.28 15.18 -5.66
N ALA A 31 12.27 14.25 -6.61
CA ALA A 31 13.48 13.68 -7.20
C ALA A 31 14.38 14.76 -7.83
N THR A 32 13.78 15.67 -8.56
CA THR A 32 14.48 16.83 -9.14
C THR A 32 15.07 17.72 -8.05
N LYS A 33 14.28 18.02 -7.01
CA LYS A 33 14.69 18.92 -5.91
C LYS A 33 15.80 18.32 -5.05
N PHE A 34 15.75 17.02 -4.77
CA PHE A 34 16.66 16.36 -3.84
C PHE A 34 17.74 15.51 -4.52
N GLY A 35 17.79 15.49 -5.84
CA GLY A 35 18.89 14.90 -6.62
C GLY A 35 18.93 13.37 -6.60
N PHE A 36 17.77 12.70 -6.66
CA PHE A 36 17.67 11.24 -6.85
C PHE A 36 16.87 10.88 -8.11
N LYS A 37 16.84 9.62 -8.49
CA LYS A 37 16.16 9.14 -9.70
C LYS A 37 15.35 7.88 -9.40
N PHE A 38 14.37 7.59 -10.28
CA PHE A 38 13.61 6.35 -10.30
C PHE A 38 13.81 5.61 -11.62
N GLU A 39 13.98 4.29 -11.52
CA GLU A 39 13.71 3.34 -12.59
C GLU A 39 12.39 2.67 -12.31
N THR A 40 11.38 2.88 -13.16
CA THR A 40 10.03 2.41 -12.91
C THR A 40 9.67 1.19 -13.73
N THR A 41 9.05 0.19 -13.11
CA THR A 41 8.46 -0.99 -13.76
C THR A 41 6.97 -1.00 -13.47
N ASN A 42 6.13 -1.04 -14.51
CA ASN A 42 4.69 -1.14 -14.35
C ASN A 42 4.24 -2.60 -14.23
N TYR A 43 3.39 -2.87 -13.25
CA TYR A 43 2.77 -4.17 -13.02
C TYR A 43 1.25 -4.07 -13.19
N ASP A 44 0.73 -4.82 -14.15
CA ASP A 44 -0.72 -4.96 -14.36
C ASP A 44 -1.26 -5.99 -13.37
N ILE A 45 -1.61 -5.54 -12.17
CA ILE A 45 -2.14 -6.34 -11.07
C ILE A 45 -3.39 -5.65 -10.52
N GLY A 46 -4.50 -6.38 -10.46
CA GLY A 46 -5.78 -5.85 -9.97
C GLY A 46 -6.96 -6.71 -10.43
N GLY A 47 -8.16 -6.21 -10.22
CA GLY A 47 -9.41 -6.89 -10.55
C GLY A 47 -9.62 -7.04 -12.05
N GLU A 48 -9.26 -6.05 -12.84
CA GLU A 48 -9.34 -6.14 -14.31
C GLU A 48 -8.52 -7.32 -14.85
N ARG A 49 -7.28 -7.49 -14.38
CA ARG A 49 -6.46 -8.64 -14.74
C ARG A 49 -7.09 -9.95 -14.27
N TYR A 50 -7.53 -10.00 -13.00
CA TYR A 50 -8.17 -11.17 -12.44
C TYR A 50 -9.40 -11.61 -13.24
N MET A 51 -10.26 -10.68 -13.62
CA MET A 51 -11.45 -10.97 -14.44
C MET A 51 -11.08 -11.54 -15.82
N LYS A 52 -9.98 -11.09 -16.42
CA LYS A 52 -9.53 -11.54 -17.74
C LYS A 52 -8.78 -12.87 -17.72
N THR A 53 -7.99 -13.12 -16.68
CA THR A 53 -7.02 -14.23 -16.67
C THR A 53 -7.26 -15.26 -15.56
N GLY A 54 -8.04 -14.92 -14.53
CA GLY A 54 -8.18 -15.70 -13.30
C GLY A 54 -6.96 -15.61 -12.36
N GLU A 55 -5.90 -14.90 -12.77
CA GLU A 55 -4.69 -14.75 -11.97
C GLU A 55 -4.76 -13.52 -11.07
N ILE A 56 -4.40 -13.68 -9.79
CA ILE A 56 -4.41 -12.58 -8.82
C ILE A 56 -3.01 -11.95 -8.72
N LEU A 57 -2.04 -12.69 -8.21
CA LEU A 57 -0.64 -12.29 -8.08
C LEU A 57 0.25 -13.53 -8.35
N PRO A 58 0.79 -13.67 -9.57
CA PRO A 58 1.71 -14.74 -9.91
C PRO A 58 3.00 -14.69 -9.07
N ASP A 59 3.56 -15.84 -8.73
CA ASP A 59 4.79 -15.90 -7.94
C ASP A 59 5.99 -15.30 -8.69
N SER A 60 6.00 -15.38 -10.03
CA SER A 60 7.02 -14.70 -10.86
C SER A 60 7.01 -13.19 -10.68
N VAL A 61 5.84 -12.58 -10.55
CA VAL A 61 5.70 -11.13 -10.28
C VAL A 61 6.13 -10.81 -8.85
N LEU A 62 5.82 -11.69 -7.89
CA LEU A 62 6.27 -11.53 -6.52
C LEU A 62 7.80 -11.58 -6.41
N ASP A 63 8.47 -12.44 -7.20
CA ASP A 63 9.93 -12.48 -7.29
C ASP A 63 10.53 -11.22 -7.90
N GLU A 64 9.81 -10.56 -8.80
CA GLU A 64 10.19 -9.24 -9.31
C GLU A 64 10.01 -8.16 -8.25
N PHE A 65 8.94 -8.21 -7.44
CA PHE A 65 8.72 -7.28 -6.33
C PHE A 65 9.89 -7.29 -5.34
N ARG A 66 10.48 -8.46 -5.07
CA ARG A 66 11.66 -8.60 -4.19
C ARG A 66 12.90 -7.85 -4.72
N LYS A 67 12.95 -7.54 -6.01
CA LYS A 67 14.06 -6.81 -6.65
C LYS A 67 13.84 -5.30 -6.69
N GLN A 68 12.67 -4.82 -6.29
CA GLN A 68 12.35 -3.40 -6.21
C GLN A 68 12.76 -2.82 -4.85
N ASP A 69 13.22 -1.56 -4.84
CA ASP A 69 13.44 -0.82 -3.60
C ASP A 69 12.11 -0.34 -3.00
N VAL A 70 11.11 -0.09 -3.85
CA VAL A 70 9.79 0.46 -3.48
C VAL A 70 8.71 -0.15 -4.38
N LEU A 71 7.57 -0.47 -3.77
CA LEU A 71 6.33 -0.74 -4.49
C LEU A 71 5.37 0.41 -4.25
N PHE A 72 4.97 1.10 -5.32
CA PHE A 72 4.03 2.21 -5.25
C PHE A 72 2.66 1.73 -5.75
N LEU A 73 1.76 1.51 -4.79
CA LEU A 73 0.44 0.95 -5.02
C LEU A 73 -0.61 2.06 -5.06
N GLY A 74 -1.48 2.00 -6.07
CA GLY A 74 -2.66 2.85 -6.17
C GLY A 74 -3.80 2.33 -5.29
N ALA A 75 -4.76 1.60 -5.87
CA ALA A 75 -5.87 1.01 -5.15
C ALA A 75 -6.16 -0.40 -5.67
N ILE A 76 -6.62 -1.28 -4.78
CA ILE A 76 -7.04 -2.64 -5.13
C ILE A 76 -8.49 -2.82 -4.72
N GLY A 77 -9.32 -3.24 -5.67
CA GLY A 77 -10.74 -3.53 -5.45
C GLY A 77 -11.54 -3.32 -6.72
N HIS A 78 -12.32 -4.33 -7.10
CA HIS A 78 -13.16 -4.29 -8.29
C HIS A 78 -14.60 -4.65 -7.92
N PRO A 79 -15.63 -3.92 -8.40
CA PRO A 79 -17.02 -4.15 -8.00
C PRO A 79 -17.53 -5.56 -8.35
N ASP A 80 -17.06 -6.12 -9.45
CA ASP A 80 -17.49 -7.45 -9.93
C ASP A 80 -16.66 -8.60 -9.34
N VAL A 81 -15.70 -8.30 -8.47
CA VAL A 81 -14.92 -9.33 -7.76
C VAL A 81 -15.41 -9.45 -6.32
N LYS A 82 -15.65 -10.68 -5.87
CA LYS A 82 -16.09 -10.94 -4.49
C LYS A 82 -15.11 -10.29 -3.49
N PRO A 83 -15.62 -9.52 -2.52
CA PRO A 83 -14.79 -8.88 -1.51
C PRO A 83 -13.83 -9.86 -0.80
N GLY A 84 -12.62 -9.43 -0.56
CA GLY A 84 -11.58 -10.20 0.10
C GLY A 84 -10.69 -11.04 -0.84
N ILE A 85 -11.08 -11.30 -2.07
CA ILE A 85 -10.26 -12.09 -3.01
C ILE A 85 -8.98 -11.32 -3.37
N LEU A 86 -9.13 -10.10 -3.87
CA LEU A 86 -8.00 -9.28 -4.31
C LEU A 86 -7.17 -8.79 -3.12
N GLU A 87 -7.81 -8.36 -2.04
CA GLU A 87 -7.14 -7.89 -0.84
C GLU A 87 -6.26 -8.99 -0.22
N LYS A 88 -6.79 -10.20 -0.12
CA LYS A 88 -6.03 -11.35 0.41
C LYS A 88 -4.95 -11.79 -0.56
N GLY A 89 -5.29 -11.91 -1.83
CA GLY A 89 -4.41 -12.48 -2.84
C GLY A 89 -3.32 -11.52 -3.34
N ILE A 90 -3.49 -10.21 -3.19
CA ILE A 90 -2.50 -9.20 -3.57
C ILE A 90 -1.87 -8.57 -2.33
N LEU A 91 -2.68 -7.82 -1.55
CA LEU A 91 -2.13 -6.99 -0.47
C LEU A 91 -1.56 -7.83 0.67
N LEU A 92 -2.33 -8.80 1.17
CA LEU A 92 -1.87 -9.64 2.27
C LEU A 92 -0.76 -10.58 1.81
N LYS A 93 -0.90 -11.22 0.62
CA LYS A 93 0.15 -12.07 0.06
C LYS A 93 1.47 -11.31 -0.05
N ALA A 94 1.46 -10.10 -0.66
CA ALA A 94 2.67 -9.29 -0.78
C ALA A 94 3.27 -8.91 0.58
N ARG A 95 2.45 -8.53 1.58
CA ARG A 95 2.93 -8.19 2.93
C ARG A 95 3.66 -9.35 3.60
N PHE A 96 3.08 -10.54 3.57
CA PHE A 96 3.67 -11.72 4.21
C PHE A 96 4.94 -12.18 3.47
N GLU A 97 4.85 -12.29 2.16
CA GLU A 97 5.95 -12.79 1.34
C GLU A 97 7.15 -11.84 1.24
N LEU A 98 6.92 -10.54 1.42
CA LEU A 98 7.96 -9.51 1.46
C LEU A 98 8.34 -9.10 2.89
N GLU A 99 7.82 -9.80 3.90
CA GLU A 99 8.09 -9.55 5.32
C GLU A 99 7.86 -8.08 5.75
N GLN A 100 6.80 -7.46 5.22
CA GLN A 100 6.45 -6.07 5.52
C GLN A 100 5.70 -5.96 6.84
N TYR A 101 6.39 -6.12 7.95
CA TYR A 101 5.81 -6.18 9.30
C TYR A 101 5.42 -4.83 9.90
N ILE A 102 5.91 -3.72 9.35
CA ILE A 102 5.56 -2.37 9.80
C ILE A 102 4.53 -1.73 8.87
N ASN A 103 3.41 -1.32 9.43
CA ASN A 103 2.42 -0.47 8.77
C ASN A 103 2.48 0.93 9.39
N LEU A 104 3.17 1.83 8.73
CA LEU A 104 3.36 3.20 9.18
C LEU A 104 2.24 4.08 8.64
N ARG A 105 1.47 4.70 9.53
CA ARG A 105 0.30 5.52 9.19
C ARG A 105 0.46 6.94 9.71
N PRO A 106 0.99 7.88 8.92
CA PRO A 106 0.98 9.29 9.28
C PRO A 106 -0.45 9.83 9.23
N VAL A 107 -0.83 10.58 10.26
CA VAL A 107 -2.14 11.24 10.37
C VAL A 107 -1.88 12.71 10.60
N LYS A 108 -2.36 13.55 9.68
CA LYS A 108 -2.23 15.00 9.79
C LYS A 108 -3.54 15.66 9.39
N LEU A 109 -4.07 16.49 10.26
CA LEU A 109 -5.23 17.33 9.93
C LEU A 109 -4.74 18.62 9.28
N TYR A 110 -5.24 18.90 8.08
CA TYR A 110 -4.90 20.13 7.35
C TYR A 110 -5.90 21.25 7.70
N PRO A 111 -5.47 22.53 7.62
CA PRO A 111 -6.38 23.67 7.78
C PRO A 111 -7.59 23.58 6.83
N GLY A 112 -8.78 23.85 7.37
CA GLY A 112 -10.03 23.80 6.59
C GLY A 112 -10.67 22.40 6.48
N VAL A 113 -10.01 21.37 7.02
CA VAL A 113 -10.61 20.01 7.08
C VAL A 113 -11.28 19.82 8.45
N GLU A 114 -12.54 19.38 8.41
CA GLU A 114 -13.28 19.05 9.62
C GLU A 114 -12.84 17.72 10.23
N THR A 115 -12.92 17.63 11.55
CA THR A 115 -12.63 16.40 12.31
C THR A 115 -13.78 16.06 13.24
N PRO A 116 -14.11 14.77 13.42
CA PRO A 116 -15.11 14.35 14.41
C PRO A 116 -14.61 14.47 15.86
N ILE A 117 -13.30 14.77 16.05
CA ILE A 117 -12.72 14.89 17.39
C ILE A 117 -12.98 16.28 17.92
N LYS A 118 -13.76 16.35 19.01
CA LYS A 118 -14.16 17.59 19.64
C LYS A 118 -12.94 18.36 20.18
N ASP A 119 -12.96 19.67 19.99
CA ASP A 119 -11.96 20.62 20.51
C ASP A 119 -10.50 20.31 20.08
N LYS A 120 -10.34 19.67 18.89
CA LYS A 120 -9.03 19.38 18.28
C LYS A 120 -8.94 19.97 16.89
N GLY A 121 -7.76 20.45 16.56
CA GLY A 121 -7.47 21.08 15.28
C GLY A 121 -6.15 20.64 14.68
N PRO A 122 -5.68 21.32 13.62
CA PRO A 122 -4.44 20.99 12.94
C PRO A 122 -3.18 21.04 13.82
N LYS A 123 -3.23 21.72 14.96
CA LYS A 123 -2.09 21.79 15.91
C LYS A 123 -1.98 20.55 16.78
N GLU A 124 -3.11 19.92 17.09
CA GLU A 124 -3.19 18.76 17.97
C GLU A 124 -3.19 17.43 17.21
N ILE A 125 -3.55 17.46 15.91
CA ILE A 125 -3.65 16.26 15.08
C ILE A 125 -2.51 16.25 14.05
N ASP A 126 -1.34 15.86 14.51
CA ASP A 126 -0.15 15.57 13.69
C ASP A 126 0.64 14.48 14.42
N PHE A 127 0.40 13.21 14.05
CA PHE A 127 1.01 12.05 14.70
C PHE A 127 1.16 10.88 13.74
N VAL A 128 1.92 9.87 14.15
CA VAL A 128 2.13 8.64 13.38
C VAL A 128 1.68 7.44 14.20
N ILE A 129 0.86 6.59 13.59
CA ILE A 129 0.51 5.28 14.15
C ILE A 129 1.45 4.26 13.52
N VAL A 130 2.18 3.54 14.35
CA VAL A 130 2.97 2.38 13.93
C VAL A 130 2.16 1.13 14.29
N ARG A 131 1.67 0.43 13.27
CA ARG A 131 0.89 -0.79 13.43
C ARG A 131 1.71 -1.99 12.99
N GLU A 132 1.67 -3.05 13.78
CA GLU A 132 2.17 -4.35 13.37
C GLU A 132 1.29 -4.89 12.23
N ASN A 133 1.89 -5.58 11.26
CA ASN A 133 1.22 -5.89 9.99
C ASN A 133 1.26 -7.37 9.59
N SER A 134 2.10 -8.18 10.18
CA SER A 134 2.29 -9.60 9.85
C SER A 134 1.96 -10.57 10.97
N GLY A 135 2.12 -10.14 12.23
CA GLY A 135 1.85 -10.94 13.42
C GLY A 135 0.73 -10.34 14.28
N ASP A 136 -0.25 -9.70 13.67
CA ASP A 136 -1.30 -8.95 14.31
C ASP A 136 -2.02 -9.76 15.40
N ALA A 137 -2.24 -9.14 16.56
CA ALA A 137 -3.04 -9.66 17.66
C ALA A 137 -4.40 -10.21 17.23
N VAL A 138 -4.99 -9.68 16.15
CA VAL A 138 -6.24 -10.18 15.58
C VAL A 138 -6.08 -11.53 14.89
N SER A 139 -4.95 -11.77 14.24
CA SER A 139 -4.64 -13.08 13.63
C SER A 139 -4.36 -14.16 14.69
N TYR A 140 -3.79 -13.77 15.83
CA TYR A 140 -3.47 -14.66 16.93
C TYR A 140 -4.62 -14.80 17.96
N THR A 141 -5.49 -13.80 18.13
CA THR A 141 -6.62 -13.89 19.06
C THR A 141 -7.64 -14.96 18.67
N HIS A 142 -7.74 -15.31 17.39
CA HIS A 142 -8.55 -16.46 16.98
C HIS A 142 -7.87 -17.82 17.20
N LEU A 143 -6.55 -17.85 17.45
CA LEU A 143 -5.77 -19.06 17.62
C LEU A 143 -5.26 -19.29 19.05
N THR A 144 -5.16 -18.23 19.85
CA THR A 144 -4.41 -18.28 21.12
C THR A 144 -5.04 -17.54 22.30
N LEU A 145 -6.34 -17.19 22.27
CA LEU A 145 -6.96 -16.89 23.54
C LEU A 145 -7.08 -18.20 24.34
N PRO A 146 -6.17 -18.49 25.29
CA PRO A 146 -6.50 -19.44 26.29
C PRO A 146 -7.74 -18.91 26.99
N THR A 147 -8.76 -19.71 27.03
CA THR A 147 -9.90 -19.48 27.92
C THR A 147 -9.31 -19.35 29.32
N ILE A 148 -9.06 -18.14 29.77
CA ILE A 148 -8.80 -17.88 31.17
C ILE A 148 -10.17 -17.94 31.83
N LEU A 149 -10.52 -19.11 32.31
CA LEU A 149 -11.56 -19.29 33.29
C LEU A 149 -11.01 -18.94 34.66
#